data_cdeea9553a965469574dd75a5ebd74a7
#
_entry.id   cdeea9553a965469574dd75a5ebd74a7
#
_cell.length_a   1.000
_cell.length_b   1.000
_cell.length_c   1.000
_cell.angle_alpha   90.00
_cell.angle_beta   90.00
_cell.angle_gamma   90.00
#
_symmetry.space_group_name_H-M   'P 1'
#
loop_
_entity.id
_entity.type
_entity.pdbx_description
1 polymer ?
#
loop_
_entity_poly.entity_id
_entity_poly.type
_entity_poly.pdbx_seq_one_letter_code
_entity_poly.pdbx_strand_id
1 'polypeptide(L)'
;MLRCACLLMGVFYFFNSAVWTRAQTNTASSQSPASSISTPGIPASSPSGNKVLTAEDCTKEKLGTTIPISSIGEPVSKVTLDAPVWTGGANVAYCTVKGAMAPVDPNAKPINFQVVLPASWSRRSAQMGGGGMNGSIPNLLGGADMGPGPSLVQLGFATYGSDSGHQMSFGFGFGRGMFGGRGGSTSANTGDDWALNDEAMKNLGYMQLKKTHDAAMALIEKIYGEKPRFRYFFGSSQGGREALTVAQRYPEDYDGIAANVPIVSFSSLMLAPEWIRIQEKPLANWVTPAKVNAIRGEFMRQCDTLDGLADGIINNYVACRAIFDRTEAPRDTNPWSAKRCPNNIDPNPNDTSADACLTDGQISTLQLVYSRYPFATPLANGVKSFGMWTPNTDPSGSGLIEPRRYRGQEGAGDNAPMHSHLGVLGVTGFLMQDLKANPLDYVEGGAWDARRREISQSLDSTDPDLNPFYKRGGKMIVAIGTNDTLASPGAQLDYYQSVIKKMGREKVDAFARFFVLPQANHGLSGTNYSVNGEGKSITTAPIPNTFSRLNLLMDWVEKKAAPPMSVTVTGGNRSLPMCSYPAYPKYMKGPVEKADSYKCTEPEGIKETGHE
;
A
#
# COMPACT_ATOMS: atom_id res chain seq x y z
N MET A 1 -60.46 28.21 -19.55
CA MET A 1 -61.56 27.76 -18.66
C MET A 1 -61.12 26.45 -18.02
N LEU A 2 -61.34 26.32 -16.77
CA LEU A 2 -61.19 25.28 -15.77
C LEU A 2 -59.82 25.08 -15.17
N ARG A 3 -59.74 25.56 -13.96
CA ARG A 3 -58.76 25.22 -12.89
C ARG A 3 -59.14 23.86 -12.29
N CYS A 4 -58.18 23.07 -11.96
CA CYS A 4 -58.33 22.11 -10.86
C CYS A 4 -57.02 22.00 -10.08
N ALA A 5 -57.11 22.31 -8.79
CA ALA A 5 -56.09 22.20 -7.78
C ALA A 5 -56.08 20.77 -7.22
N CYS A 6 -54.93 20.20 -6.91
CA CYS A 6 -54.83 19.04 -6.05
C CYS A 6 -53.70 19.19 -5.05
N LEU A 7 -54.08 18.97 -3.82
CA LEU A 7 -53.46 19.03 -2.53
C LEU A 7 -52.06 18.36 -2.41
N LEU A 8 -51.19 19.06 -1.68
CA LEU A 8 -50.03 18.52 -0.98
C LEU A 8 -50.50 17.80 0.30
N MET A 9 -50.11 16.53 0.45
CA MET A 9 -50.08 15.86 1.75
C MET A 9 -48.63 15.67 2.16
N GLY A 10 -48.20 16.42 3.16
CA GLY A 10 -46.96 16.20 3.88
C GLY A 10 -47.12 15.11 4.94
N VAL A 11 -46.22 14.18 4.97
CA VAL A 11 -46.11 13.21 6.06
C VAL A 11 -44.94 13.62 6.94
N PHE A 12 -45.26 14.07 8.15
CA PHE A 12 -44.32 14.31 9.23
C PHE A 12 -44.06 12.98 9.96
N TYR A 13 -42.80 12.56 10.06
CA TYR A 13 -42.36 11.54 11.01
C TYR A 13 -41.86 12.22 12.27
N PHE A 14 -42.55 11.96 13.38
CA PHE A 14 -42.13 12.31 14.75
C PHE A 14 -41.08 11.31 15.26
N PHE A 15 -39.97 11.82 15.72
CA PHE A 15 -39.03 11.06 16.56
C PHE A 15 -39.55 11.03 18.00
N ASN A 16 -39.79 9.82 18.52
CA ASN A 16 -40.14 9.59 19.91
C ASN A 16 -38.85 9.18 20.67
N SER A 17 -38.38 10.06 21.54
CA SER A 17 -37.32 9.80 22.50
C SER A 17 -37.90 9.10 23.73
N ALA A 18 -37.59 7.82 23.92
CA ALA A 18 -37.91 7.09 25.12
C ALA A 18 -36.77 7.22 26.13
N VAL A 19 -37.10 7.86 27.26
CA VAL A 19 -36.30 7.94 28.48
C VAL A 19 -36.48 6.62 29.23
N TRP A 20 -35.38 5.91 29.52
CA TRP A 20 -35.39 4.76 30.42
C TRP A 20 -34.86 5.15 31.80
N THR A 21 -35.74 5.12 32.77
CA THR A 21 -35.44 5.23 34.19
C THR A 21 -34.84 3.93 34.74
N ARG A 22 -33.82 4.11 35.56
CA ARG A 22 -33.09 3.08 36.26
C ARG A 22 -33.93 2.46 37.38
N ALA A 23 -34.09 1.14 37.40
CA ALA A 23 -34.44 0.39 38.59
C ALA A 23 -33.22 -0.40 39.08
N GLN A 24 -32.80 -0.15 40.33
CA GLN A 24 -31.77 -0.92 41.02
C GLN A 24 -32.43 -2.16 41.62
N THR A 25 -31.87 -3.33 41.35
CA THR A 25 -32.05 -4.50 42.22
C THR A 25 -30.68 -5.11 42.52
N ASN A 26 -30.32 -5.09 43.78
CA ASN A 26 -29.16 -5.78 44.36
C ASN A 26 -29.39 -7.29 44.32
N THR A 27 -28.48 -8.04 43.70
CA THR A 27 -28.23 -9.44 44.09
C THR A 27 -26.72 -9.70 44.02
N ALA A 28 -26.19 -10.10 45.17
CA ALA A 28 -24.81 -10.54 45.32
C ALA A 28 -24.62 -11.91 44.69
N SER A 29 -23.53 -12.11 43.93
CA SER A 29 -22.91 -13.44 43.75
C SER A 29 -21.50 -13.34 43.21
N SER A 30 -20.60 -13.96 43.94
CA SER A 30 -19.38 -14.70 43.63
C SER A 30 -18.47 -14.14 42.49
N GLN A 31 -17.39 -13.55 42.96
CA GLN A 31 -16.19 -13.25 42.17
C GLN A 31 -15.46 -14.54 41.81
N SER A 32 -15.24 -14.76 40.51
CA SER A 32 -14.11 -15.54 39.99
C SER A 32 -13.06 -14.55 39.47
N PRO A 33 -11.76 -14.78 39.67
CA PRO A 33 -10.73 -13.80 39.35
C PRO A 33 -10.54 -13.75 37.85
N ALA A 34 -10.81 -12.58 37.26
CA ALA A 34 -10.36 -12.26 35.93
C ALA A 34 -8.82 -12.16 35.96
N SER A 35 -8.15 -13.06 35.24
CA SER A 35 -6.73 -12.95 34.97
C SER A 35 -6.48 -11.69 34.13
N SER A 36 -5.96 -10.66 34.78
CA SER A 36 -5.41 -9.49 34.12
C SER A 36 -4.21 -9.93 33.29
N ILE A 37 -4.37 -9.97 31.99
CA ILE A 37 -3.23 -9.98 31.06
C ILE A 37 -2.58 -8.61 31.21
N SER A 38 -1.55 -8.54 32.05
CA SER A 38 -0.65 -7.40 32.10
C SER A 38 0.08 -7.29 30.76
N THR A 39 -0.21 -6.25 30.01
CA THR A 39 0.66 -5.78 28.93
C THR A 39 2.06 -5.64 29.53
N PRO A 40 3.10 -6.29 28.95
CA PRO A 40 4.46 -6.06 29.42
C PRO A 40 4.79 -4.60 29.18
N GLY A 41 4.86 -3.80 30.23
CA GLY A 41 5.41 -2.47 30.17
C GLY A 41 6.83 -2.58 29.62
N ILE A 42 7.11 -1.89 28.54
CA ILE A 42 8.49 -1.69 28.05
C ILE A 42 9.24 -1.06 29.23
N PRO A 43 10.31 -1.69 29.75
CA PRO A 43 11.08 -1.06 30.80
C PRO A 43 11.66 0.23 30.24
N ALA A 44 11.23 1.36 30.78
CA ALA A 44 11.92 2.62 30.61
C ALA A 44 13.27 2.50 31.36
N SER A 45 14.23 1.84 30.73
CA SER A 45 15.63 1.96 31.15
C SER A 45 16.09 3.34 30.68
N SER A 46 15.94 4.34 31.53
CA SER A 46 16.61 5.62 31.38
C SER A 46 18.12 5.36 31.53
N PRO A 47 18.92 5.48 30.48
CA PRO A 47 20.36 5.57 30.66
C PRO A 47 20.64 6.91 31.33
N SER A 48 21.42 6.89 32.36
CA SER A 48 21.93 8.07 33.05
C SER A 48 22.54 9.06 32.03
N GLY A 49 21.96 10.27 31.90
CA GLY A 49 22.56 11.38 31.21
C GLY A 49 21.89 11.87 29.93
N ASN A 50 20.73 11.39 29.50
CA ASN A 50 20.07 11.92 28.32
C ASN A 50 19.56 13.35 28.55
N LYS A 51 19.98 14.28 27.70
CA LYS A 51 19.47 15.66 27.65
C LYS A 51 17.95 15.61 27.43
N VAL A 52 17.18 16.17 28.35
CA VAL A 52 15.74 16.42 28.16
C VAL A 52 15.60 17.82 27.56
N LEU A 53 14.97 17.93 26.40
CA LEU A 53 14.74 19.21 25.75
C LEU A 53 13.65 19.99 26.47
N THR A 54 13.84 21.31 26.50
CA THR A 54 12.88 22.29 27.01
C THR A 54 12.50 23.28 25.91
N ALA A 55 11.56 24.18 26.19
CA ALA A 55 11.21 25.25 25.26
C ALA A 55 12.41 26.16 24.91
N GLU A 56 13.35 26.31 25.83
CA GLU A 56 14.57 27.10 25.65
C GLU A 56 15.56 26.47 24.67
N ASP A 57 15.50 25.19 24.46
CA ASP A 57 16.29 24.50 23.43
C ASP A 57 15.64 24.61 22.04
N CYS A 58 14.33 24.84 21.94
CA CYS A 58 13.55 24.91 20.71
C CYS A 58 13.55 26.33 20.12
N THR A 59 14.73 26.88 19.83
CA THR A 59 14.89 28.26 19.35
C THR A 59 15.75 28.33 18.08
N LYS A 60 15.66 29.45 17.35
CA LYS A 60 16.51 29.72 16.17
C LYS A 60 18.00 29.79 16.53
N GLU A 61 18.32 30.28 17.70
CA GLU A 61 19.69 30.41 18.18
C GLU A 61 20.35 29.06 18.39
N LYS A 62 19.58 28.07 18.85
CA LYS A 62 20.05 26.71 19.08
C LYS A 62 20.06 25.89 17.78
N LEU A 63 18.99 25.96 16.98
CA LEU A 63 18.80 25.14 15.78
C LEU A 63 19.34 25.78 14.50
N GLY A 64 19.47 27.12 14.47
CA GLY A 64 19.91 27.87 13.29
C GLY A 64 18.77 28.11 12.31
N THR A 65 19.11 28.75 11.18
CA THR A 65 18.17 29.11 10.10
C THR A 65 18.49 28.38 8.78
N THR A 66 19.59 27.62 8.74
CA THR A 66 20.04 26.87 7.56
C THR A 66 20.75 25.60 7.97
N ILE A 67 20.80 24.64 7.06
CA ILE A 67 21.66 23.46 7.12
C ILE A 67 22.68 23.56 5.98
N PRO A 68 23.98 23.31 6.23
CA PRO A 68 25.00 23.30 5.18
C PRO A 68 24.64 22.27 4.09
N ILE A 69 24.72 22.67 2.81
CA ILE A 69 24.43 21.77 1.69
C ILE A 69 25.38 20.57 1.64
N SER A 70 26.61 20.73 2.18
CA SER A 70 27.58 19.64 2.31
C SER A 70 27.15 18.52 3.26
N SER A 71 26.12 18.76 4.08
CA SER A 71 25.54 17.73 4.97
C SER A 71 24.45 16.90 4.27
N ILE A 72 24.09 17.22 3.03
CA ILE A 72 23.05 16.58 2.27
C ILE A 72 23.67 15.72 1.17
N GLY A 73 23.43 14.41 1.17
CA GLY A 73 24.05 13.45 0.26
C GLY A 73 23.46 13.42 -1.16
N GLU A 74 22.41 14.21 -1.41
CA GLU A 74 21.82 14.38 -2.74
C GLU A 74 21.79 15.87 -3.11
N PRO A 75 21.82 16.25 -4.40
CA PRO A 75 21.96 17.65 -4.83
C PRO A 75 20.83 18.56 -4.35
N VAL A 76 21.19 19.64 -3.66
CA VAL A 76 20.31 20.76 -3.27
C VAL A 76 21.06 22.08 -3.46
N SER A 77 20.35 23.15 -3.79
CA SER A 77 20.98 24.48 -3.92
C SER A 77 21.00 25.26 -2.60
N LYS A 78 20.06 25.01 -1.70
CA LYS A 78 19.95 25.67 -0.38
C LYS A 78 19.04 24.86 0.53
N VAL A 79 19.32 24.89 1.86
CA VAL A 79 18.42 24.38 2.88
C VAL A 79 18.13 25.48 3.89
N THR A 80 16.86 25.83 4.07
CA THR A 80 16.39 26.85 5.01
C THR A 80 15.50 26.23 6.07
N LEU A 81 15.55 26.81 7.28
CA LEU A 81 14.72 26.41 8.41
C LEU A 81 13.81 27.56 8.83
N ASP A 82 12.57 27.25 9.13
CA ASP A 82 11.63 28.14 9.77
C ASP A 82 11.94 28.30 11.26
N ALA A 83 11.24 29.23 11.93
CA ALA A 83 11.29 29.31 13.38
C ALA A 83 10.77 28.01 13.99
N PRO A 84 11.55 27.33 14.85
CA PRO A 84 11.07 26.14 15.51
C PRO A 84 9.91 26.46 16.47
N VAL A 85 9.03 25.48 16.68
CA VAL A 85 7.85 25.63 17.51
C VAL A 85 7.87 24.57 18.61
N TRP A 86 7.86 25.01 19.86
CA TRP A 86 7.70 24.14 21.01
C TRP A 86 6.23 23.82 21.26
N THR A 87 5.93 22.56 21.45
CA THR A 87 4.63 22.07 21.91
C THR A 87 4.82 21.36 23.24
N GLY A 88 4.29 21.96 24.32
CA GLY A 88 4.23 21.34 25.65
C GLY A 88 2.89 20.67 25.88
N GLY A 89 2.87 19.53 26.54
CA GLY A 89 1.64 18.83 26.89
C GLY A 89 1.86 17.79 27.99
N ALA A 90 0.79 17.42 28.70
CA ALA A 90 0.85 16.47 29.80
C ALA A 90 1.33 15.07 29.38
N ASN A 91 1.05 14.68 28.12
CA ASN A 91 1.37 13.34 27.62
C ASN A 91 2.67 13.29 26.77
N VAL A 92 3.04 14.39 26.12
CA VAL A 92 4.25 14.50 25.31
C VAL A 92 4.60 15.96 25.07
N ALA A 93 5.89 16.29 25.16
CA ALA A 93 6.43 17.58 24.76
C ALA A 93 7.48 17.38 23.65
N TYR A 94 7.51 18.28 22.67
CA TYR A 94 8.41 18.20 21.53
C TYR A 94 8.65 19.55 20.87
N CYS A 95 9.75 19.62 20.14
CA CYS A 95 10.11 20.74 19.26
C CYS A 95 9.83 20.35 17.81
N THR A 96 9.08 21.15 17.08
CA THR A 96 8.85 20.99 15.64
C THR A 96 9.71 21.96 14.85
N VAL A 97 10.50 21.44 13.92
CA VAL A 97 11.31 22.21 12.98
C VAL A 97 10.79 21.96 11.57
N LYS A 98 10.40 23.01 10.88
CA LYS A 98 10.06 22.97 9.45
C LYS A 98 11.17 23.58 8.63
N GLY A 99 11.27 23.19 7.38
CA GLY A 99 12.23 23.75 6.46
C GLY A 99 11.92 23.44 5.00
N ALA A 100 12.71 24.04 4.13
CA ALA A 100 12.63 23.83 2.70
C ALA A 100 14.01 23.61 2.08
N MET A 101 14.11 22.68 1.16
CA MET A 101 15.30 22.41 0.34
C MET A 101 15.03 22.91 -1.07
N ALA A 102 15.76 23.92 -1.49
CA ALA A 102 15.65 24.45 -2.84
C ALA A 102 16.28 23.47 -3.85
N PRO A 103 15.61 23.23 -4.98
CA PRO A 103 16.12 22.36 -6.03
C PRO A 103 17.35 22.96 -6.72
N VAL A 104 18.03 22.15 -7.51
CA VAL A 104 19.09 22.61 -8.43
C VAL A 104 18.49 23.15 -9.71
N ASP A 105 17.48 22.48 -10.26
CA ASP A 105 16.70 23.00 -11.38
C ASP A 105 15.74 24.11 -10.88
N PRO A 106 15.90 25.36 -11.35
CA PRO A 106 15.07 26.46 -10.91
C PRO A 106 13.57 26.33 -11.26
N ASN A 107 13.22 25.41 -12.16
CA ASN A 107 11.84 25.13 -12.53
C ASN A 107 11.19 24.07 -11.62
N ALA A 108 11.98 23.31 -10.85
CA ALA A 108 11.45 22.38 -9.88
C ALA A 108 10.95 23.10 -8.63
N LYS A 109 10.01 22.48 -7.93
CA LYS A 109 9.53 23.00 -6.63
C LYS A 109 10.46 22.58 -5.49
N PRO A 110 10.53 23.36 -4.40
CA PRO A 110 11.28 22.97 -3.21
C PRO A 110 10.67 21.75 -2.52
N ILE A 111 11.51 20.97 -1.86
CA ILE A 111 11.07 19.94 -0.92
C ILE A 111 10.79 20.61 0.43
N ASN A 112 9.53 20.61 0.88
CA ASN A 112 9.21 21.00 2.24
C ASN A 112 9.35 19.78 3.15
N PHE A 113 9.98 19.95 4.29
CA PHE A 113 10.17 18.88 5.27
C PHE A 113 9.87 19.33 6.68
N GLN A 114 9.64 18.36 7.56
CA GLN A 114 9.43 18.60 8.98
C GLN A 114 10.14 17.55 9.80
N VAL A 115 10.69 18.00 10.95
CA VAL A 115 11.30 17.14 11.98
C VAL A 115 10.63 17.43 13.31
N VAL A 116 10.22 16.38 14.02
CA VAL A 116 9.66 16.46 15.38
C VAL A 116 10.65 15.84 16.34
N LEU A 117 11.10 16.61 17.29
CA LEU A 117 12.17 16.29 18.25
C LEU A 117 11.54 16.15 19.64
N PRO A 118 11.38 14.93 20.20
CA PRO A 118 10.73 14.73 21.50
C PRO A 118 11.57 15.31 22.66
N ALA A 119 10.92 15.81 23.69
CA ALA A 119 11.60 16.27 24.89
C ALA A 119 12.43 15.15 25.54
N SER A 120 11.83 13.97 25.68
CA SER A 120 12.48 12.76 26.20
C SER A 120 12.86 11.85 25.02
N TRP A 121 14.08 12.04 24.51
CA TRP A 121 14.55 11.28 23.35
C TRP A 121 15.11 9.92 23.72
N SER A 122 14.62 8.87 23.07
CA SER A 122 15.06 7.47 23.28
C SER A 122 16.26 7.05 22.43
N ARG A 123 16.97 8.00 21.81
CA ARG A 123 18.08 7.78 20.85
C ARG A 123 17.65 6.99 19.61
N ARG A 124 16.36 7.10 19.26
CA ARG A 124 15.74 6.51 18.06
C ARG A 124 15.27 7.62 17.14
N SER A 125 15.33 7.34 15.84
CA SER A 125 14.70 8.17 14.84
C SER A 125 13.86 7.35 13.88
N ALA A 126 12.84 7.97 13.28
CA ALA A 126 11.98 7.33 12.30
C ALA A 126 11.64 8.29 11.16
N GLN A 127 12.00 7.92 9.94
CA GLN A 127 11.45 8.55 8.75
C GLN A 127 10.10 7.93 8.42
N MET A 128 9.14 8.81 8.17
CA MET A 128 7.80 8.41 7.78
C MET A 128 7.65 8.59 6.26
N GLY A 129 7.28 7.52 5.59
CA GLY A 129 6.98 7.53 4.16
C GLY A 129 5.67 8.25 3.85
N GLY A 130 5.57 8.80 2.65
CA GLY A 130 4.38 9.47 2.17
C GLY A 130 3.29 8.53 1.68
N GLY A 131 2.29 9.07 1.00
CA GLY A 131 1.15 8.33 0.45
C GLY A 131 0.75 8.83 -0.94
N GLY A 132 0.10 7.99 -1.73
CA GLY A 132 -0.29 8.33 -3.10
C GLY A 132 0.92 8.67 -3.96
N MET A 133 0.90 9.83 -4.59
CA MET A 133 2.08 10.39 -5.28
C MET A 133 2.81 11.41 -4.39
N ASN A 134 2.66 11.36 -3.08
CA ASN A 134 3.11 12.32 -2.07
C ASN A 134 2.51 13.73 -2.26
N GLY A 135 3.30 14.80 -2.26
CA GLY A 135 2.79 16.18 -2.36
C GLY A 135 2.33 16.77 -1.03
N SER A 136 2.52 16.05 0.07
CA SER A 136 2.25 16.49 1.45
C SER A 136 3.18 15.78 2.43
N ILE A 137 3.51 16.46 3.52
CA ILE A 137 4.30 15.88 4.62
C ILE A 137 3.42 14.84 5.35
N PRO A 138 3.94 13.61 5.60
CA PRO A 138 3.19 12.59 6.31
C PRO A 138 2.91 12.97 7.77
N ASN A 139 1.98 12.26 8.41
CA ASN A 139 1.69 12.46 9.85
C ASN A 139 2.86 11.98 10.72
N LEU A 140 3.63 12.92 11.26
CA LEU A 140 4.79 12.64 12.10
C LEU A 140 4.45 12.38 13.59
N LEU A 141 3.21 12.61 14.00
CA LEU A 141 2.72 12.39 15.36
C LEU A 141 1.93 11.08 15.49
N GLY A 142 1.86 10.30 14.42
CA GLY A 142 1.18 9.01 14.38
C GLY A 142 2.00 7.85 14.97
N GLY A 143 1.36 6.68 15.06
CA GLY A 143 2.03 5.41 15.35
C GLY A 143 2.65 4.78 14.11
N ALA A 144 3.50 3.79 14.30
CA ALA A 144 4.07 2.98 13.22
C ALA A 144 3.12 1.84 12.79
N ASP A 145 2.25 1.40 13.67
CA ASP A 145 1.26 0.35 13.43
C ASP A 145 -0.08 0.95 12.96
N MET A 146 -0.80 0.20 12.14
CA MET A 146 -2.14 0.56 11.69
C MET A 146 -3.17 0.14 12.76
N GLY A 147 -3.20 0.86 13.88
CA GLY A 147 -4.11 0.54 14.99
C GLY A 147 -3.91 1.45 16.19
N PRO A 148 -4.70 1.27 17.25
CA PRO A 148 -4.54 2.04 18.48
C PRO A 148 -3.22 1.70 19.16
N GLY A 149 -2.49 2.74 19.56
CA GLY A 149 -1.21 2.61 20.25
C GLY A 149 -0.57 3.98 20.48
N PRO A 150 0.52 4.05 21.24
CA PRO A 150 1.26 5.29 21.43
C PRO A 150 1.88 5.76 20.12
N SER A 151 1.96 7.07 19.94
CA SER A 151 2.69 7.65 18.82
C SER A 151 4.21 7.39 18.96
N LEU A 152 4.93 7.41 17.84
CA LEU A 152 6.38 7.25 17.88
C LEU A 152 7.05 8.34 18.72
N VAL A 153 6.51 9.58 18.70
CA VAL A 153 7.02 10.70 19.52
C VAL A 153 6.80 10.43 21.00
N GLN A 154 5.66 9.82 21.39
CA GLN A 154 5.43 9.37 22.77
C GLN A 154 6.40 8.25 23.21
N LEU A 155 6.86 7.43 22.28
CA LEU A 155 7.90 6.42 22.50
C LEU A 155 9.32 7.00 22.44
N GLY A 156 9.45 8.33 22.32
CA GLY A 156 10.71 9.04 22.31
C GLY A 156 11.47 9.00 20.97
N PHE A 157 10.82 8.69 19.87
CA PHE A 157 11.44 8.77 18.55
C PHE A 157 11.47 10.22 18.03
N ALA A 158 12.57 10.65 17.48
CA ALA A 158 12.59 11.80 16.58
C ALA A 158 12.00 11.36 15.24
N THR A 159 10.91 11.99 14.79
CA THR A 159 10.21 11.63 13.56
C THR A 159 10.37 12.70 12.49
N TYR A 160 10.46 12.32 11.23
CA TYR A 160 10.64 13.26 10.12
C TYR A 160 10.08 12.72 8.80
N GLY A 161 9.82 13.65 7.87
CA GLY A 161 9.31 13.35 6.53
C GLY A 161 9.20 14.62 5.69
N SER A 162 8.88 14.45 4.41
CA SER A 162 8.76 15.55 3.43
C SER A 162 7.58 15.37 2.49
N ASP A 163 7.32 16.41 1.69
CA ASP A 163 6.29 16.42 0.64
C ASP A 163 6.79 15.92 -0.72
N SER A 164 8.01 15.38 -0.78
CA SER A 164 8.65 14.83 -1.97
C SER A 164 9.07 15.85 -3.05
N GLY A 165 8.99 17.16 -2.78
CA GLY A 165 9.44 18.19 -3.72
C GLY A 165 8.37 18.65 -4.70
N HIS A 166 7.12 18.50 -4.33
CA HIS A 166 5.97 19.11 -4.99
C HIS A 166 4.81 19.21 -4.00
N GLN A 167 3.80 20.02 -4.31
CA GLN A 167 2.64 20.20 -3.47
C GLN A 167 1.40 19.88 -4.28
N MET A 168 0.59 18.92 -3.80
CA MET A 168 -0.68 18.58 -4.40
C MET A 168 -1.83 19.20 -3.58
N SER A 169 -2.79 19.79 -4.27
CA SER A 169 -3.95 20.44 -3.64
C SER A 169 -5.01 19.47 -3.11
N PHE A 170 -4.79 18.17 -3.25
CA PHE A 170 -5.71 17.15 -2.76
C PHE A 170 -5.43 16.88 -1.28
N GLY A 171 -6.32 17.35 -0.41
CA GLY A 171 -6.38 16.89 0.97
C GLY A 171 -6.67 15.39 1.01
N PHE A 172 -5.66 14.55 1.06
CA PHE A 172 -5.79 13.15 1.42
C PHE A 172 -6.02 13.04 2.93
N GLY A 173 -7.22 13.45 3.38
CA GLY A 173 -7.75 12.95 4.64
C GLY A 173 -8.12 11.48 4.42
N PHE A 174 -7.53 10.57 5.19
CA PHE A 174 -8.00 9.20 5.34
C PHE A 174 -9.41 9.21 5.95
N GLY A 175 -10.41 9.46 5.15
CA GLY A 175 -11.79 9.55 5.57
C GLY A 175 -12.68 10.15 4.49
N ARG A 176 -13.40 9.32 3.76
CA ARG A 176 -14.42 9.68 2.76
C ARG A 176 -13.91 10.43 1.53
N GLY A 177 -13.41 9.73 0.54
CA GLY A 177 -13.23 10.33 -0.78
C GLY A 177 -12.36 9.64 -1.78
N MET A 178 -11.66 8.57 -1.43
CA MET A 178 -10.75 7.91 -2.37
C MET A 178 -11.49 7.17 -3.52
N PHE A 179 -12.80 6.98 -3.39
CA PHE A 179 -13.62 6.19 -4.31
C PHE A 179 -14.87 6.91 -4.83
N GLY A 180 -14.99 8.22 -4.64
CA GLY A 180 -16.22 8.93 -4.96
C GLY A 180 -16.04 10.37 -5.42
N GLY A 181 -14.94 10.74 -6.02
CA GLY A 181 -14.71 12.06 -6.57
C GLY A 181 -15.64 12.35 -7.74
N ARG A 182 -16.76 13.02 -7.47
CA ARG A 182 -17.52 13.74 -8.48
C ARG A 182 -16.64 14.83 -9.08
N GLY A 183 -16.44 14.76 -10.40
CA GLY A 183 -16.04 15.88 -11.21
C GLY A 183 -14.57 16.25 -11.11
N GLY A 184 -13.75 15.61 -11.93
CA GLY A 184 -12.50 16.23 -12.34
C GLY A 184 -12.80 17.58 -12.97
N SER A 185 -12.45 18.65 -12.27
CA SER A 185 -12.37 19.96 -12.88
C SER A 185 -11.30 19.88 -13.97
N THR A 186 -11.69 20.02 -15.21
CA THR A 186 -10.80 20.26 -16.35
C THR A 186 -10.28 21.69 -16.31
N SER A 187 -9.85 22.16 -15.15
CA SER A 187 -9.23 23.47 -15.00
C SER A 187 -7.74 23.31 -15.36
N ALA A 188 -7.34 23.99 -16.43
CA ALA A 188 -5.99 24.06 -16.96
C ALA A 188 -4.98 24.76 -16.01
N ASN A 189 -5.17 24.70 -14.70
CA ASN A 189 -4.33 25.36 -13.70
C ASN A 189 -4.24 24.55 -12.39
N THR A 190 -4.05 23.23 -12.48
CA THR A 190 -4.11 22.31 -11.33
C THR A 190 -2.79 22.17 -10.56
N GLY A 191 -1.72 22.80 -10.99
CA GLY A 191 -0.40 22.65 -10.35
C GLY A 191 0.27 21.31 -10.61
N ASP A 192 -0.17 20.57 -11.64
CA ASP A 192 0.37 19.26 -12.04
C ASP A 192 1.63 19.37 -12.91
N ASP A 193 2.05 20.61 -13.27
CA ASP A 193 3.23 20.89 -14.10
C ASP A 193 4.53 20.30 -13.53
N TRP A 194 4.57 20.02 -12.24
CA TRP A 194 5.71 19.37 -11.61
C TRP A 194 6.01 17.99 -12.22
N ALA A 195 4.99 17.30 -12.74
CA ALA A 195 5.16 16.00 -13.38
C ALA A 195 5.89 16.05 -14.72
N LEU A 196 6.11 17.24 -15.28
CA LEU A 196 6.92 17.47 -16.48
C LEU A 196 8.40 17.73 -16.14
N ASN A 197 8.74 17.80 -14.83
CA ASN A 197 10.09 18.13 -14.38
C ASN A 197 10.86 16.89 -13.89
N ASP A 198 12.04 16.66 -14.45
CA ASP A 198 12.84 15.46 -14.14
C ASP A 198 13.45 15.48 -12.74
N GLU A 199 13.81 16.65 -12.18
CA GLU A 199 14.28 16.72 -10.79
C GLU A 199 13.14 16.42 -9.83
N ALA A 200 11.93 16.91 -10.08
CA ALA A 200 10.75 16.60 -9.28
C ALA A 200 10.41 15.11 -9.32
N MET A 201 10.51 14.47 -10.51
CA MET A 201 10.33 13.02 -10.65
C MET A 201 11.39 12.25 -9.86
N LYS A 202 12.67 12.63 -9.93
CA LYS A 202 13.76 11.99 -9.15
C LYS A 202 13.61 12.23 -7.65
N ASN A 203 13.14 13.41 -7.24
CA ASN A 203 12.81 13.69 -5.85
C ASN A 203 11.71 12.74 -5.35
N LEU A 204 10.58 12.62 -6.08
CA LEU A 204 9.54 11.63 -5.78
C LEU A 204 10.10 10.21 -5.75
N GLY A 205 10.97 9.88 -6.69
CA GLY A 205 11.58 8.56 -6.84
C GLY A 205 12.45 8.14 -5.67
N TYR A 206 13.44 8.94 -5.32
CA TYR A 206 14.44 8.54 -4.33
C TYR A 206 15.17 9.71 -3.63
N MET A 207 15.50 10.81 -4.32
CA MET A 207 16.41 11.82 -3.77
C MET A 207 15.86 12.47 -2.50
N GLN A 208 14.54 12.73 -2.43
CA GLN A 208 13.93 13.34 -1.24
C GLN A 208 14.11 12.47 0.02
N LEU A 209 14.23 11.15 -0.12
CA LEU A 209 14.41 10.24 1.02
C LEU A 209 15.74 10.53 1.73
N LYS A 210 16.82 10.57 0.97
CA LYS A 210 18.17 10.91 1.46
C LYS A 210 18.25 12.34 1.94
N LYS A 211 17.77 13.30 1.15
CA LYS A 211 17.77 14.73 1.49
C LYS A 211 17.09 14.98 2.84
N THR A 212 15.90 14.40 3.05
CA THR A 212 15.13 14.54 4.29
C THR A 212 15.80 13.84 5.47
N HIS A 213 16.36 12.64 5.24
CA HIS A 213 17.14 11.92 6.25
C HIS A 213 18.31 12.76 6.75
N ASP A 214 19.14 13.25 5.84
CA ASP A 214 20.36 13.98 6.19
C ASP A 214 20.06 15.28 6.92
N ALA A 215 19.03 16.02 6.48
CA ALA A 215 18.57 17.22 7.18
C ALA A 215 18.09 16.90 8.61
N ALA A 216 17.36 15.80 8.78
CA ALA A 216 16.93 15.36 10.11
C ALA A 216 18.12 14.95 10.99
N MET A 217 19.09 14.20 10.44
CA MET A 217 20.31 13.80 11.18
C MET A 217 21.11 15.02 11.64
N ALA A 218 21.27 16.04 10.80
CA ALA A 218 21.94 17.30 11.16
C ALA A 218 21.23 18.02 12.31
N LEU A 219 19.90 18.08 12.31
CA LEU A 219 19.11 18.69 13.39
C LEU A 219 19.15 17.87 14.68
N ILE A 220 19.05 16.56 14.61
CA ILE A 220 19.10 15.65 15.76
C ILE A 220 20.47 15.76 16.43
N GLU A 221 21.56 15.65 15.68
CA GLU A 221 22.92 15.75 16.21
C GLU A 221 23.17 17.14 16.84
N LYS A 222 22.68 18.20 16.20
CA LYS A 222 22.82 19.56 16.70
C LYS A 222 22.12 19.80 18.04
N ILE A 223 20.92 19.26 18.23
CA ILE A 223 20.10 19.54 19.42
C ILE A 223 20.40 18.59 20.58
N TYR A 224 20.60 17.28 20.30
CA TYR A 224 20.89 16.29 21.34
C TYR A 224 22.39 16.06 21.58
N GLY A 225 23.27 16.54 20.67
CA GLY A 225 24.72 16.38 20.75
C GLY A 225 25.24 15.02 20.27
N GLU A 226 24.36 14.15 19.76
CA GLU A 226 24.70 12.84 19.24
C GLU A 226 23.72 12.37 18.16
N LYS A 227 24.17 11.43 17.34
CA LYS A 227 23.33 10.76 16.34
C LYS A 227 22.42 9.71 16.95
N PRO A 228 21.28 9.36 16.31
CA PRO A 228 20.44 8.26 16.77
C PRO A 228 21.24 6.95 16.82
N ARG A 229 20.99 6.17 17.88
CA ARG A 229 21.55 4.80 17.99
C ARG A 229 20.87 3.85 17.02
N PHE A 230 19.54 4.04 16.80
CA PHE A 230 18.74 3.24 15.89
C PHE A 230 17.90 4.13 14.98
N ARG A 231 17.89 3.83 13.70
CA ARG A 231 17.23 4.58 12.64
C ARG A 231 16.26 3.69 11.92
N TYR A 232 15.00 4.11 11.85
CA TYR A 232 13.91 3.33 11.28
C TYR A 232 13.29 4.06 10.10
N PHE A 233 12.65 3.28 9.22
CA PHE A 233 11.76 3.78 8.18
C PHE A 233 10.42 3.04 8.27
N PHE A 234 9.31 3.78 8.27
CA PHE A 234 7.96 3.24 8.27
C PHE A 234 7.18 3.82 7.10
N GLY A 235 6.61 2.94 6.24
CA GLY A 235 5.83 3.40 5.11
C GLY A 235 4.77 2.40 4.64
N SER A 236 3.71 2.93 4.04
CA SER A 236 2.62 2.16 3.46
C SER A 236 2.34 2.66 2.04
N SER A 237 1.94 1.77 1.11
CA SER A 237 1.62 2.17 -0.26
C SER A 237 2.84 2.78 -0.97
N GLN A 238 2.74 4.03 -1.42
CA GLN A 238 3.87 4.80 -1.93
C GLN A 238 5.00 4.89 -0.89
N GLY A 239 4.66 5.13 0.40
CA GLY A 239 5.65 5.07 1.49
C GLY A 239 6.26 3.68 1.68
N GLY A 240 5.53 2.62 1.36
CA GLY A 240 6.05 1.25 1.30
C GLY A 240 7.07 1.08 0.16
N ARG A 241 6.85 1.70 -1.01
CA ARG A 241 7.84 1.81 -2.08
C ARG A 241 9.10 2.53 -1.59
N GLU A 242 8.91 3.67 -0.93
CA GLU A 242 10.00 4.45 -0.35
C GLU A 242 10.82 3.64 0.66
N ALA A 243 10.14 2.82 1.49
CA ALA A 243 10.79 1.91 2.42
C ALA A 243 11.68 0.87 1.71
N LEU A 244 11.23 0.30 0.59
CA LEU A 244 12.06 -0.57 -0.24
C LEU A 244 13.20 0.19 -0.92
N THR A 245 12.91 1.41 -1.41
CA THR A 245 13.91 2.27 -2.05
C THR A 245 15.08 2.56 -1.12
N VAL A 246 14.83 2.88 0.15
CA VAL A 246 15.93 3.18 1.09
C VAL A 246 16.77 1.95 1.42
N ALA A 247 16.19 0.74 1.45
CA ALA A 247 16.96 -0.49 1.59
C ALA A 247 17.87 -0.76 0.39
N GLN A 248 17.42 -0.40 -0.80
CA GLN A 248 18.13 -0.63 -2.06
C GLN A 248 19.20 0.43 -2.33
N ARG A 249 18.89 1.73 -2.11
CA ARG A 249 19.76 2.85 -2.50
C ARG A 249 20.56 3.45 -1.36
N TYR A 250 20.03 3.42 -0.14
CA TYR A 250 20.62 4.06 1.06
C TYR A 250 20.72 3.08 2.23
N PRO A 251 21.30 1.88 2.01
CA PRO A 251 21.31 0.81 3.01
C PRO A 251 22.01 1.19 4.32
N GLU A 252 22.94 2.17 4.28
CA GLU A 252 23.68 2.62 5.45
C GLU A 252 22.87 3.52 6.40
N ASP A 253 21.75 4.04 5.94
CA ASP A 253 20.99 5.06 6.67
C ASP A 253 19.98 4.47 7.67
N TYR A 254 19.61 3.17 7.54
CA TYR A 254 18.54 2.58 8.36
C TYR A 254 18.91 1.23 8.94
N ASP A 255 18.52 1.03 10.22
CA ASP A 255 18.72 -0.24 10.95
C ASP A 255 17.49 -1.13 10.84
N GLY A 256 16.29 -0.54 10.72
CA GLY A 256 15.03 -1.27 10.62
C GLY A 256 14.05 -0.62 9.65
N ILE A 257 13.39 -1.44 8.84
CA ILE A 257 12.44 -0.99 7.82
C ILE A 257 11.13 -1.77 7.96
N ALA A 258 9.99 -1.07 8.01
CA ALA A 258 8.67 -1.67 7.87
C ALA A 258 7.95 -1.09 6.65
N ALA A 259 7.62 -1.95 5.69
CA ALA A 259 6.90 -1.62 4.48
C ALA A 259 5.54 -2.34 4.45
N ASN A 260 4.47 -1.61 4.22
CA ASN A 260 3.15 -2.18 4.03
C ASN A 260 2.69 -1.95 2.60
N VAL A 261 2.10 -2.98 2.00
CA VAL A 261 1.50 -2.93 0.65
C VAL A 261 2.31 -2.06 -0.33
N PRO A 262 3.63 -2.30 -0.48
CA PRO A 262 4.51 -1.42 -1.22
C PRO A 262 4.19 -1.42 -2.72
N ILE A 263 4.26 -0.24 -3.33
CA ILE A 263 4.21 -0.11 -4.79
C ILE A 263 5.60 -0.43 -5.35
N VAL A 264 5.91 -1.69 -5.65
CA VAL A 264 7.26 -2.11 -6.04
C VAL A 264 7.67 -1.62 -7.43
N SER A 265 6.73 -1.56 -8.38
CA SER A 265 6.97 -1.13 -9.77
C SER A 265 6.01 0.00 -10.14
N PHE A 266 6.41 1.22 -9.83
CA PHE A 266 5.59 2.42 -10.07
C PHE A 266 5.37 2.65 -11.57
N SER A 267 6.44 2.53 -12.39
CA SER A 267 6.39 2.76 -13.84
C SER A 267 5.42 1.83 -14.57
N SER A 268 5.13 0.66 -13.99
CA SER A 268 4.19 -0.30 -14.54
C SER A 268 2.80 -0.15 -13.92
N LEU A 269 2.72 0.13 -12.60
CA LEU A 269 1.45 0.33 -11.93
C LEU A 269 0.68 1.54 -12.50
N MET A 270 1.36 2.62 -12.87
CA MET A 270 0.72 3.77 -13.50
C MET A 270 0.11 3.44 -14.88
N LEU A 271 0.66 2.45 -15.59
CA LEU A 271 0.18 1.99 -16.90
C LEU A 271 -0.84 0.85 -16.82
N ALA A 272 -0.87 0.09 -15.73
CA ALA A 272 -1.69 -1.11 -15.64
C ALA A 272 -3.19 -0.86 -15.87
N PRO A 273 -3.83 0.18 -15.30
CA PRO A 273 -5.20 0.53 -15.63
C PRO A 273 -5.38 0.88 -17.12
N GLU A 274 -4.38 1.55 -17.71
CA GLU A 274 -4.46 1.97 -19.09
C GLU A 274 -4.33 0.78 -20.05
N TRP A 275 -3.52 -0.23 -19.74
CA TRP A 275 -3.48 -1.48 -20.51
C TRP A 275 -4.85 -2.16 -20.54
N ILE A 276 -5.56 -2.17 -19.41
CA ILE A 276 -6.92 -2.71 -19.33
C ILE A 276 -7.86 -1.88 -20.21
N ARG A 277 -7.79 -0.54 -20.16
CA ARG A 277 -8.63 0.35 -20.98
C ARG A 277 -8.31 0.27 -22.46
N ILE A 278 -7.03 0.07 -22.81
CA ILE A 278 -6.62 -0.17 -24.21
C ILE A 278 -7.20 -1.50 -24.70
N GLN A 279 -7.14 -2.57 -23.91
CA GLN A 279 -7.75 -3.85 -24.24
C GLN A 279 -9.28 -3.72 -24.38
N GLU A 280 -9.91 -2.85 -23.61
CA GLU A 280 -11.35 -2.57 -23.64
C GLU A 280 -11.75 -1.47 -24.62
N LYS A 281 -10.86 -0.97 -25.50
CA LYS A 281 -11.25 -0.01 -26.58
C LYS A 281 -12.46 -0.51 -27.34
N PRO A 282 -12.49 -1.77 -27.86
CA PRO A 282 -13.71 -2.37 -28.41
C PRO A 282 -14.72 -2.67 -27.29
N LEU A 283 -15.99 -2.27 -27.49
CA LEU A 283 -17.06 -2.47 -26.52
C LEU A 283 -17.26 -3.96 -26.17
N ALA A 284 -17.06 -4.87 -27.11
CA ALA A 284 -17.18 -6.33 -26.90
C ALA A 284 -16.18 -6.88 -25.85
N ASN A 285 -15.06 -6.17 -25.61
CA ASN A 285 -14.05 -6.57 -24.65
C ASN A 285 -14.30 -6.01 -23.25
N TRP A 286 -15.24 -5.08 -23.12
CA TRP A 286 -15.51 -4.42 -21.85
C TRP A 286 -16.18 -5.37 -20.85
N VAL A 287 -15.50 -5.57 -19.72
CA VAL A 287 -16.06 -6.35 -18.59
C VAL A 287 -16.92 -5.42 -17.74
N THR A 288 -18.24 -5.57 -17.85
CA THR A 288 -19.17 -4.70 -17.13
C THR A 288 -19.25 -5.07 -15.65
N PRO A 289 -19.65 -4.12 -14.77
CA PRO A 289 -19.91 -4.42 -13.36
C PRO A 289 -20.92 -5.54 -13.12
N ALA A 290 -21.82 -5.82 -14.07
CA ALA A 290 -22.76 -6.93 -13.98
C ALA A 290 -22.07 -8.31 -13.89
N LYS A 291 -20.87 -8.46 -14.43
CA LYS A 291 -20.13 -9.73 -14.47
C LYS A 291 -19.34 -10.04 -13.19
N VAL A 292 -19.33 -9.16 -12.20
CA VAL A 292 -18.54 -9.32 -10.96
C VAL A 292 -18.80 -10.65 -10.26
N ASN A 293 -20.06 -11.06 -10.11
CA ASN A 293 -20.38 -12.30 -9.41
C ASN A 293 -19.99 -13.55 -10.21
N ALA A 294 -20.07 -13.51 -11.55
CA ALA A 294 -19.59 -14.59 -12.39
C ALA A 294 -18.07 -14.80 -12.23
N ILE A 295 -17.32 -13.72 -12.12
CA ILE A 295 -15.87 -13.75 -11.92
C ILE A 295 -15.52 -14.28 -10.53
N ARG A 296 -16.16 -13.74 -9.48
CA ARG A 296 -15.99 -14.23 -8.10
C ARG A 296 -16.30 -15.71 -7.95
N GLY A 297 -17.43 -16.15 -8.55
CA GLY A 297 -17.84 -17.53 -8.54
C GLY A 297 -16.79 -18.45 -9.16
N GLU A 298 -16.14 -18.00 -10.26
CA GLU A 298 -15.09 -18.78 -10.89
C GLU A 298 -13.81 -18.84 -10.03
N PHE A 299 -13.41 -17.74 -9.38
CA PHE A 299 -12.30 -17.78 -8.43
C PHE A 299 -12.56 -18.75 -7.29
N MET A 300 -13.73 -18.70 -6.70
CA MET A 300 -14.09 -19.59 -5.60
C MET A 300 -14.13 -21.05 -6.05
N ARG A 301 -14.74 -21.34 -7.21
CA ARG A 301 -14.81 -22.69 -7.77
C ARG A 301 -13.44 -23.32 -7.97
N GLN A 302 -12.46 -22.53 -8.43
CA GLN A 302 -11.10 -23.00 -8.71
C GLN A 302 -10.21 -23.08 -7.47
N CYS A 303 -10.41 -22.19 -6.50
CA CYS A 303 -9.37 -21.88 -5.53
C CYS A 303 -9.75 -22.06 -4.07
N ASP A 304 -11.03 -21.94 -3.70
CA ASP A 304 -11.46 -21.89 -2.30
C ASP A 304 -11.00 -23.12 -1.48
N THR A 305 -11.02 -24.30 -2.12
CA THR A 305 -10.65 -25.56 -1.45
C THR A 305 -9.17 -25.91 -1.49
N LEU A 306 -8.32 -25.08 -2.11
CA LEU A 306 -6.89 -25.37 -2.28
C LEU A 306 -6.09 -25.37 -0.96
N ASP A 307 -6.66 -24.81 0.08
CA ASP A 307 -6.08 -24.80 1.44
C ASP A 307 -6.71 -25.84 2.37
N GLY A 308 -7.70 -26.62 1.88
CA GLY A 308 -8.41 -27.64 2.64
C GLY A 308 -9.72 -27.17 3.27
N LEU A 309 -10.20 -25.96 2.96
CA LEU A 309 -11.44 -25.39 3.50
C LEU A 309 -12.23 -24.69 2.39
N ALA A 310 -13.57 -24.65 2.52
CA ALA A 310 -14.46 -23.91 1.63
C ALA A 310 -15.15 -22.79 2.44
N ASP A 311 -14.43 -21.71 2.73
CA ASP A 311 -14.90 -20.63 3.61
C ASP A 311 -14.89 -19.24 2.96
N GLY A 312 -14.68 -19.18 1.64
CA GLY A 312 -14.62 -17.93 0.89
C GLY A 312 -13.29 -17.18 1.04
N ILE A 313 -12.23 -17.85 1.51
CA ILE A 313 -10.89 -17.28 1.62
C ILE A 313 -9.90 -18.09 0.78
N ILE A 314 -9.30 -17.47 -0.22
CA ILE A 314 -8.25 -18.11 -1.02
C ILE A 314 -6.92 -18.02 -0.26
N ASN A 315 -6.67 -18.92 0.69
CA ASN A 315 -5.42 -18.91 1.45
C ASN A 315 -4.23 -19.41 0.60
N ASN A 316 -4.42 -20.40 -0.27
CA ASN A 316 -3.38 -20.86 -1.19
C ASN A 316 -3.31 -19.95 -2.44
N TYR A 317 -2.98 -18.68 -2.20
CA TYR A 317 -2.93 -17.62 -3.21
C TYR A 317 -1.91 -17.92 -4.33
N VAL A 318 -0.87 -18.67 -4.02
CA VAL A 318 0.18 -19.01 -5.00
C VAL A 318 -0.35 -20.02 -6.02
N ALA A 319 -0.94 -21.12 -5.55
CA ALA A 319 -1.53 -22.12 -6.44
C ALA A 319 -2.71 -21.55 -7.24
N CYS A 320 -3.55 -20.73 -6.60
CA CYS A 320 -4.64 -20.05 -7.29
C CYS A 320 -4.14 -19.12 -8.40
N ARG A 321 -3.10 -18.33 -8.14
CA ARG A 321 -2.50 -17.48 -9.16
C ARG A 321 -2.01 -18.30 -10.37
N ALA A 322 -1.36 -19.42 -10.13
CA ALA A 322 -0.86 -20.29 -11.21
C ALA A 322 -1.96 -20.83 -12.12
N ILE A 323 -3.18 -21.06 -11.59
CA ILE A 323 -4.34 -21.50 -12.38
C ILE A 323 -4.78 -20.43 -13.39
N PHE A 324 -4.75 -19.16 -13.00
CA PHE A 324 -5.26 -18.04 -13.79
C PHE A 324 -4.20 -17.32 -14.62
N ASP A 325 -2.92 -17.42 -14.23
CA ASP A 325 -1.81 -16.78 -14.94
C ASP A 325 -1.45 -17.58 -16.19
N ARG A 326 -1.92 -17.11 -17.34
CA ARG A 326 -1.67 -17.77 -18.64
C ARG A 326 -0.19 -17.81 -19.04
N THR A 327 0.71 -17.12 -18.31
CA THR A 327 2.16 -17.23 -18.55
C THR A 327 2.74 -18.48 -17.89
N GLU A 328 2.04 -19.06 -16.91
CA GLU A 328 2.43 -20.27 -16.18
C GLU A 328 1.55 -21.48 -16.51
N ALA A 329 0.25 -21.25 -16.72
CA ALA A 329 -0.69 -22.32 -17.06
C ALA A 329 -0.41 -22.88 -18.46
N PRO A 330 -0.57 -24.21 -18.68
CA PRO A 330 -0.56 -24.77 -20.02
C PRO A 330 -1.56 -24.00 -20.91
N ARG A 331 -1.19 -23.73 -22.16
CA ARG A 331 -2.03 -22.94 -23.10
C ARG A 331 -3.45 -23.51 -23.29
N ASP A 332 -3.63 -24.80 -23.03
CA ASP A 332 -4.88 -25.52 -23.19
C ASP A 332 -5.81 -25.41 -21.97
N THR A 333 -5.32 -24.91 -20.82
CA THR A 333 -6.13 -24.70 -19.63
C THR A 333 -6.62 -23.26 -19.57
N ASN A 334 -7.91 -23.08 -19.78
CA ASN A 334 -8.59 -21.80 -19.63
C ASN A 334 -9.62 -21.90 -18.50
N PRO A 335 -9.36 -21.34 -17.30
CA PRO A 335 -10.31 -21.41 -16.19
C PRO A 335 -11.66 -20.76 -16.52
N TRP A 336 -11.69 -19.82 -17.48
CA TRP A 336 -12.91 -19.15 -17.92
C TRP A 336 -13.74 -19.96 -18.95
N SER A 337 -13.28 -21.13 -19.39
CA SER A 337 -13.95 -21.91 -20.44
C SER A 337 -15.38 -22.28 -20.06
N ALA A 338 -15.63 -22.60 -18.79
CA ALA A 338 -16.95 -22.90 -18.26
C ALA A 338 -17.92 -21.71 -18.24
N LYS A 339 -17.39 -20.48 -18.38
CA LYS A 339 -18.15 -19.23 -18.39
C LYS A 339 -18.36 -18.66 -19.80
N ARG A 340 -17.83 -19.31 -20.84
CA ARG A 340 -17.95 -18.81 -22.21
C ARG A 340 -19.42 -18.79 -22.67
N CYS A 341 -19.85 -17.65 -23.22
CA CYS A 341 -21.17 -17.51 -23.81
C CYS A 341 -21.35 -18.41 -25.02
N PRO A 342 -22.55 -19.00 -25.22
CA PRO A 342 -22.88 -19.78 -26.43
C PRO A 342 -22.65 -18.96 -27.69
N ASN A 343 -21.94 -19.51 -28.68
CA ASN A 343 -21.58 -18.80 -29.93
C ASN A 343 -20.90 -17.45 -29.74
N ASN A 344 -20.25 -17.22 -28.60
CA ASN A 344 -19.62 -15.96 -28.23
C ASN A 344 -20.60 -14.75 -28.18
N ILE A 345 -21.88 -15.02 -27.91
CA ILE A 345 -22.92 -13.98 -27.80
C ILE A 345 -23.47 -14.01 -26.38
N ASP A 346 -23.40 -12.86 -25.69
CA ASP A 346 -24.01 -12.72 -24.36
C ASP A 346 -25.52 -12.50 -24.50
N PRO A 347 -26.36 -13.45 -24.06
CA PRO A 347 -27.81 -13.32 -24.20
C PRO A 347 -28.41 -12.31 -23.22
N ASN A 348 -27.69 -11.97 -22.14
CA ASN A 348 -28.13 -11.00 -21.14
C ASN A 348 -26.92 -10.25 -20.54
N PRO A 349 -26.46 -9.15 -21.16
CA PRO A 349 -25.31 -8.37 -20.68
C PRO A 349 -25.50 -7.79 -19.26
N ASN A 350 -26.73 -7.70 -18.78
CA ASN A 350 -27.06 -7.19 -17.44
C ASN A 350 -27.25 -8.30 -16.39
N ASP A 351 -26.95 -9.55 -16.74
CA ASP A 351 -27.02 -10.66 -15.79
C ASP A 351 -25.96 -10.49 -14.70
N THR A 352 -26.41 -10.35 -13.45
CA THR A 352 -25.56 -10.20 -12.25
C THR A 352 -25.39 -11.50 -11.48
N SER A 353 -25.89 -12.62 -11.98
CA SER A 353 -25.77 -13.91 -11.31
C SER A 353 -24.34 -14.47 -11.39
N ALA A 354 -24.04 -15.42 -10.53
CA ALA A 354 -22.79 -16.16 -10.60
C ALA A 354 -22.69 -17.06 -11.86
N ASP A 355 -23.83 -17.32 -12.52
CA ASP A 355 -23.91 -18.14 -13.73
C ASP A 355 -23.84 -17.31 -15.03
N ALA A 356 -23.76 -15.99 -14.93
CA ALA A 356 -23.62 -15.12 -16.10
C ALA A 356 -22.41 -15.55 -16.95
N CYS A 357 -22.62 -15.59 -18.26
CA CYS A 357 -21.54 -15.95 -19.19
C CYS A 357 -20.66 -14.74 -19.58
N LEU A 358 -19.52 -15.04 -20.17
CA LEU A 358 -18.52 -14.07 -20.63
C LEU A 358 -18.23 -14.28 -22.12
N THR A 359 -18.13 -13.20 -22.88
CA THR A 359 -17.66 -13.26 -24.27
C THR A 359 -16.16 -13.52 -24.35
N ASP A 360 -15.65 -13.94 -25.49
CA ASP A 360 -14.20 -14.13 -25.71
C ASP A 360 -13.40 -12.85 -25.50
N GLY A 361 -13.97 -11.68 -25.85
CA GLY A 361 -13.35 -10.39 -25.59
C GLY A 361 -13.25 -10.09 -24.09
N GLN A 362 -14.29 -10.36 -23.32
CA GLN A 362 -14.28 -10.20 -21.85
C GLN A 362 -13.31 -11.18 -21.19
N ILE A 363 -13.26 -12.44 -21.66
CA ILE A 363 -12.30 -13.45 -21.20
C ILE A 363 -10.86 -12.97 -21.45
N SER A 364 -10.58 -12.42 -22.62
CA SER A 364 -9.26 -11.88 -22.95
C SER A 364 -8.87 -10.72 -22.03
N THR A 365 -9.82 -9.85 -21.65
CA THR A 365 -9.59 -8.78 -20.67
C THR A 365 -9.30 -9.35 -19.28
N LEU A 366 -10.04 -10.35 -18.82
CA LEU A 366 -9.78 -10.99 -17.53
C LEU A 366 -8.42 -11.72 -17.51
N GLN A 367 -8.03 -12.34 -18.61
CA GLN A 367 -6.71 -12.93 -18.75
C GLN A 367 -5.59 -11.88 -18.70
N LEU A 368 -5.82 -10.68 -19.21
CA LEU A 368 -4.89 -9.55 -19.04
C LEU A 368 -4.79 -9.13 -17.57
N VAL A 369 -5.92 -8.97 -16.90
CA VAL A 369 -5.98 -8.49 -15.50
C VAL A 369 -5.32 -9.46 -14.52
N TYR A 370 -5.51 -10.77 -14.71
CA TYR A 370 -5.10 -11.80 -13.76
C TYR A 370 -3.90 -12.65 -14.24
N SER A 371 -3.14 -12.16 -15.20
CA SER A 371 -1.88 -12.76 -15.64
C SER A 371 -0.76 -11.74 -15.62
N ARG A 372 0.48 -12.19 -15.56
CA ARG A 372 1.64 -11.32 -15.78
C ARG A 372 1.57 -10.64 -17.15
N TYR A 373 1.85 -9.35 -17.16
CA TYR A 373 1.93 -8.56 -18.40
C TYR A 373 3.40 -8.51 -18.88
N PRO A 374 3.75 -9.14 -20.00
CA PRO A 374 5.11 -9.15 -20.49
C PRO A 374 5.49 -7.79 -21.11
N PHE A 375 6.73 -7.36 -20.92
CA PHE A 375 7.25 -6.14 -21.52
C PHE A 375 7.94 -6.43 -22.85
N ALA A 376 7.86 -5.49 -23.79
CA ALA A 376 8.60 -5.54 -25.04
C ALA A 376 10.12 -5.46 -24.80
N THR A 377 10.54 -4.67 -23.81
CA THR A 377 11.93 -4.54 -23.38
C THR A 377 12.04 -4.57 -21.85
N PRO A 378 13.11 -5.16 -21.28
CA PRO A 378 13.30 -5.17 -19.84
C PRO A 378 13.40 -3.76 -19.27
N LEU A 379 12.78 -3.54 -18.10
CA LEU A 379 12.90 -2.34 -17.29
C LEU A 379 14.11 -2.41 -16.35
N ALA A 380 14.23 -1.46 -15.43
CA ALA A 380 15.28 -1.43 -14.42
C ALA A 380 15.41 -2.79 -13.71
N ASN A 381 16.65 -3.14 -13.33
CA ASN A 381 16.99 -4.39 -12.67
C ASN A 381 16.64 -5.67 -13.46
N GLY A 382 16.44 -5.54 -14.80
CA GLY A 382 16.13 -6.67 -15.67
C GLY A 382 14.70 -7.20 -15.56
N VAL A 383 13.78 -6.42 -15.00
CA VAL A 383 12.36 -6.81 -14.88
C VAL A 383 11.72 -6.92 -16.25
N LYS A 384 11.17 -8.10 -16.58
CA LYS A 384 10.62 -8.42 -17.91
C LYS A 384 9.10 -8.43 -17.98
N SER A 385 8.42 -8.32 -16.82
CA SER A 385 6.96 -8.35 -16.75
C SER A 385 6.43 -7.63 -15.52
N PHE A 386 5.15 -7.27 -15.55
CA PHE A 386 4.43 -6.75 -14.39
C PHE A 386 3.43 -7.80 -13.89
N GLY A 387 3.43 -8.05 -12.58
CA GLY A 387 2.68 -9.15 -11.99
C GLY A 387 1.16 -9.01 -11.99
N MET A 388 0.62 -7.85 -12.36
CA MET A 388 -0.80 -7.53 -12.41
C MET A 388 -1.53 -7.89 -11.08
N TRP A 389 -2.81 -8.22 -11.12
CA TRP A 389 -3.58 -8.61 -9.95
C TRP A 389 -3.72 -10.14 -9.85
N THR A 390 -4.04 -10.63 -8.68
CA THR A 390 -4.25 -12.05 -8.43
C THR A 390 -5.74 -12.37 -8.28
N PRO A 391 -6.17 -13.64 -8.42
CA PRO A 391 -7.58 -14.02 -8.22
C PRO A 391 -8.14 -13.71 -6.83
N ASN A 392 -7.28 -13.45 -5.84
CA ASN A 392 -7.69 -12.93 -4.53
C ASN A 392 -8.18 -11.48 -4.59
N THR A 393 -7.80 -10.73 -5.65
CA THR A 393 -8.18 -9.34 -5.79
C THR A 393 -9.60 -9.24 -6.34
N ASP A 394 -10.51 -8.71 -5.53
CA ASP A 394 -11.93 -8.60 -5.86
C ASP A 394 -12.12 -7.74 -7.12
N PRO A 395 -12.78 -8.29 -8.16
CA PRO A 395 -13.00 -7.55 -9.40
C PRO A 395 -13.89 -6.32 -9.24
N SER A 396 -14.67 -6.21 -8.16
CA SER A 396 -15.44 -4.98 -7.86
C SER A 396 -14.57 -3.87 -7.26
N GLY A 397 -13.30 -4.15 -6.99
CA GLY A 397 -12.37 -3.15 -6.47
C GLY A 397 -12.11 -2.04 -7.47
N SER A 398 -11.84 -0.86 -6.96
CA SER A 398 -11.53 0.32 -7.77
C SER A 398 -10.41 0.03 -8.78
N GLY A 399 -10.68 0.29 -10.03
CA GLY A 399 -9.70 0.21 -11.10
C GLY A 399 -9.62 -1.11 -11.85
N LEU A 400 -10.25 -2.18 -11.38
CA LEU A 400 -10.26 -3.46 -12.09
C LEU A 400 -11.46 -3.57 -13.04
N ILE A 401 -12.66 -3.25 -12.55
CA ILE A 401 -13.88 -3.14 -13.37
C ILE A 401 -14.48 -1.76 -13.13
N GLU A 402 -14.27 -0.87 -14.09
CA GLU A 402 -14.77 0.50 -14.02
C GLU A 402 -16.18 0.60 -14.60
N PRO A 403 -17.10 1.29 -13.93
CA PRO A 403 -18.43 1.55 -14.48
C PRO A 403 -18.43 2.60 -15.59
N ARG A 404 -17.33 3.36 -15.73
CA ARG A 404 -17.18 4.45 -16.69
C ARG A 404 -16.26 4.06 -17.82
N ARG A 405 -16.58 4.54 -19.02
CA ARG A 405 -15.71 4.43 -20.18
C ARG A 405 -14.97 5.76 -20.38
N TYR A 406 -13.74 5.67 -20.86
CA TYR A 406 -12.88 6.83 -21.06
C TYR A 406 -12.84 7.24 -22.53
N ARG A 407 -12.54 8.51 -22.78
CA ARG A 407 -12.34 9.00 -24.14
C ARG A 407 -11.34 8.12 -24.88
N GLY A 408 -11.67 7.75 -26.11
CA GLY A 408 -10.87 6.82 -26.91
C GLY A 408 -11.31 5.35 -26.83
N GLN A 409 -12.27 5.01 -25.95
CA GLN A 409 -12.92 3.70 -25.95
C GLN A 409 -14.23 3.75 -26.75
N GLU A 410 -14.56 2.69 -27.46
CA GLU A 410 -15.83 2.60 -28.20
C GLU A 410 -17.03 2.82 -27.29
N GLY A 411 -17.99 3.62 -27.71
CA GLY A 411 -19.18 3.98 -26.91
C GLY A 411 -18.93 5.00 -25.82
N ALA A 412 -17.73 5.57 -25.71
CA ALA A 412 -17.46 6.71 -24.84
C ALA A 412 -17.89 8.02 -25.52
N GLY A 413 -18.47 8.96 -24.76
CA GLY A 413 -18.77 10.31 -25.25
C GLY A 413 -17.52 11.18 -25.32
N ASP A 414 -17.57 12.28 -26.08
CA ASP A 414 -16.45 13.23 -26.24
C ASP A 414 -16.01 13.86 -24.91
N ASN A 415 -16.94 13.97 -23.94
CA ASN A 415 -16.69 14.51 -22.61
C ASN A 415 -16.34 13.42 -21.57
N ALA A 416 -16.14 12.16 -21.98
CA ALA A 416 -15.72 11.13 -21.06
C ALA A 416 -14.36 11.50 -20.43
N PRO A 417 -14.12 11.15 -19.17
CA PRO A 417 -12.83 11.42 -18.53
C PRO A 417 -11.70 10.72 -19.29
N MET A 418 -10.54 11.38 -19.35
CA MET A 418 -9.34 10.78 -19.97
C MET A 418 -8.65 9.78 -19.06
N HIS A 419 -9.00 9.76 -17.77
CA HIS A 419 -8.31 8.96 -16.77
C HIS A 419 -9.23 8.47 -15.66
N SER A 420 -8.81 7.38 -15.06
CA SER A 420 -9.53 6.68 -14.01
C SER A 420 -8.81 6.67 -12.68
N HIS A 421 -7.51 6.95 -12.65
CA HIS A 421 -6.64 6.60 -11.55
C HIS A 421 -5.57 7.64 -11.24
N LEU A 422 -4.94 7.45 -10.05
CA LEU A 422 -3.76 8.17 -9.61
C LEU A 422 -2.58 8.06 -10.59
N GLY A 423 -2.52 6.97 -11.39
CA GLY A 423 -1.44 6.73 -12.34
C GLY A 423 -1.42 7.62 -13.57
N VAL A 424 -2.55 8.24 -13.92
CA VAL A 424 -2.66 9.00 -15.18
C VAL A 424 -1.68 10.15 -15.25
N LEU A 425 -1.48 10.88 -14.16
CA LEU A 425 -0.48 11.94 -14.12
C LEU A 425 0.94 11.37 -14.37
N GLY A 426 1.22 10.16 -13.91
CA GLY A 426 2.44 9.45 -14.23
C GLY A 426 2.58 9.14 -15.72
N VAL A 427 1.48 8.74 -16.39
CA VAL A 427 1.48 8.45 -17.82
C VAL A 427 1.57 9.74 -18.64
N THR A 428 0.69 10.70 -18.42
CA THR A 428 0.65 11.94 -19.22
C THR A 428 1.81 12.88 -18.87
N GLY A 429 2.16 13.01 -17.59
CA GLY A 429 3.27 13.86 -17.13
C GLY A 429 4.62 13.20 -17.32
N PHE A 430 4.94 12.16 -16.53
CA PHE A 430 6.30 11.58 -16.55
C PHE A 430 6.62 10.90 -17.88
N LEU A 431 5.68 10.10 -18.43
CA LEU A 431 5.96 9.26 -19.60
C LEU A 431 5.78 10.01 -20.91
N MET A 432 4.61 10.59 -21.15
CA MET A 432 4.28 11.25 -22.40
C MET A 432 4.77 12.70 -22.49
N GLN A 433 5.11 13.31 -21.35
CA GLN A 433 5.53 14.72 -21.24
C GLN A 433 4.53 15.72 -21.85
N ASP A 434 3.24 15.34 -21.80
CA ASP A 434 2.11 16.16 -22.22
C ASP A 434 0.89 15.85 -21.35
N LEU A 435 0.53 16.78 -20.47
CA LEU A 435 -0.61 16.63 -19.56
C LEU A 435 -1.98 16.53 -20.29
N LYS A 436 -2.02 16.87 -21.60
CA LYS A 436 -3.21 16.76 -22.44
C LYS A 436 -3.25 15.49 -23.28
N ALA A 437 -2.17 14.71 -23.30
CA ALA A 437 -2.10 13.46 -24.05
C ALA A 437 -3.22 12.49 -23.62
N ASN A 438 -3.66 11.65 -24.54
CA ASN A 438 -4.57 10.56 -24.22
C ASN A 438 -3.74 9.34 -23.76
N PRO A 439 -3.83 8.90 -22.50
CA PRO A 439 -3.04 7.76 -22.01
C PRO A 439 -3.36 6.46 -22.75
N LEU A 440 -4.54 6.37 -23.39
CA LEU A 440 -4.92 5.20 -24.20
C LEU A 440 -4.18 5.11 -25.55
N ASP A 441 -3.35 6.10 -25.89
CA ASP A 441 -2.50 6.06 -27.07
C ASP A 441 -1.14 5.38 -26.81
N TYR A 442 -0.92 4.95 -25.56
CA TYR A 442 0.28 4.18 -25.22
C TYR A 442 0.35 2.86 -25.99
N VAL A 443 1.54 2.58 -26.52
CA VAL A 443 1.86 1.31 -27.20
C VAL A 443 3.12 0.72 -26.56
N GLU A 444 3.03 -0.51 -26.08
CA GLU A 444 4.15 -1.25 -25.51
C GLU A 444 5.27 -1.43 -26.54
N GLY A 445 6.52 -1.10 -26.17
CA GLY A 445 7.65 -1.11 -27.09
C GLY A 445 7.64 0.01 -28.14
N GLY A 446 6.74 0.99 -28.00
CA GLY A 446 6.59 2.12 -28.93
C GLY A 446 7.46 3.33 -28.58
N ALA A 447 6.97 4.52 -28.96
CA ALA A 447 7.73 5.78 -28.89
C ALA A 447 8.21 6.15 -27.48
N TRP A 448 7.49 5.74 -26.43
CA TRP A 448 7.80 6.08 -25.04
C TRP A 448 8.65 5.03 -24.31
N ASP A 449 9.08 3.97 -24.99
CA ASP A 449 9.79 2.86 -24.35
C ASP A 449 11.12 3.30 -23.68
N ALA A 450 11.90 4.13 -24.33
CA ALA A 450 13.14 4.67 -23.75
C ALA A 450 12.85 5.50 -22.48
N ARG A 451 11.85 6.39 -22.53
CA ARG A 451 11.45 7.21 -21.39
C ARG A 451 10.91 6.36 -20.23
N ARG A 452 10.15 5.32 -20.52
CA ARG A 452 9.66 4.39 -19.50
C ARG A 452 10.80 3.69 -18.76
N ARG A 453 11.88 3.32 -19.44
CA ARG A 453 13.07 2.75 -18.78
C ARG A 453 13.74 3.76 -17.84
N GLU A 454 13.85 5.03 -18.22
CA GLU A 454 14.39 6.10 -17.35
C GLU A 454 13.50 6.29 -16.11
N ILE A 455 12.17 6.30 -16.29
CA ILE A 455 11.22 6.38 -15.20
C ILE A 455 11.39 5.18 -14.27
N SER A 456 11.49 3.96 -14.83
CA SER A 456 11.69 2.74 -14.04
C SER A 456 12.97 2.80 -13.19
N GLN A 457 14.08 3.30 -13.76
CA GLN A 457 15.33 3.50 -13.01
C GLN A 457 15.18 4.47 -11.83
N SER A 458 14.27 5.44 -11.94
CA SER A 458 14.07 6.45 -10.90
C SER A 458 12.99 6.09 -9.88
N LEU A 459 11.90 5.45 -10.31
CA LEU A 459 10.69 5.28 -9.51
C LEU A 459 10.42 3.85 -9.06
N ASP A 460 11.00 2.82 -9.71
CA ASP A 460 10.77 1.44 -9.32
C ASP A 460 11.72 0.99 -8.20
N SER A 461 11.20 0.24 -7.26
CA SER A 461 11.93 -0.36 -6.13
C SER A 461 12.04 -1.87 -6.35
N THR A 462 12.60 -2.25 -7.49
CA THR A 462 12.64 -3.63 -7.98
C THR A 462 14.01 -4.29 -7.89
N ASP A 463 15.02 -3.64 -7.29
CA ASP A 463 16.34 -4.27 -7.12
C ASP A 463 16.23 -5.46 -6.16
N PRO A 464 16.50 -6.70 -6.63
CA PRO A 464 16.47 -7.89 -5.78
C PRO A 464 17.72 -8.07 -4.94
N ASP A 465 18.78 -7.29 -5.18
CA ASP A 465 20.05 -7.39 -4.46
C ASP A 465 20.06 -6.52 -3.19
N LEU A 466 19.56 -7.06 -2.10
CA LEU A 466 19.58 -6.42 -0.78
C LEU A 466 20.84 -6.81 0.05
N ASN A 467 21.90 -7.36 -0.59
CA ASN A 467 23.14 -7.71 0.11
C ASN A 467 23.80 -6.54 0.86
N PRO A 468 23.83 -5.29 0.35
CA PRO A 468 24.37 -4.16 1.13
C PRO A 468 23.59 -3.95 2.45
N PHE A 469 22.27 -3.95 2.41
CA PHE A 469 21.42 -3.81 3.60
C PHE A 469 21.57 -4.99 4.58
N TYR A 470 21.61 -6.21 4.06
CA TYR A 470 21.87 -7.42 4.86
C TYR A 470 23.24 -7.38 5.56
N LYS A 471 24.31 -7.08 4.82
CA LYS A 471 25.70 -7.05 5.35
C LYS A 471 25.87 -6.00 6.44
N ARG A 472 25.18 -4.88 6.34
CA ARG A 472 25.14 -3.85 7.37
C ARG A 472 24.41 -4.32 8.65
N GLY A 473 23.63 -5.38 8.57
CA GLY A 473 22.82 -5.90 9.69
C GLY A 473 21.41 -5.34 9.75
N GLY A 474 20.95 -4.65 8.72
CA GLY A 474 19.59 -4.11 8.58
C GLY A 474 18.52 -5.19 8.70
N LYS A 475 17.34 -4.83 9.18
CA LYS A 475 16.18 -5.72 9.35
C LYS A 475 14.95 -5.15 8.67
N MET A 476 14.17 -6.03 8.04
CA MET A 476 13.00 -5.61 7.25
C MET A 476 11.77 -6.47 7.57
N ILE A 477 10.63 -5.82 7.76
CA ILE A 477 9.32 -6.48 7.81
C ILE A 477 8.45 -5.86 6.73
N VAL A 478 7.94 -6.71 5.83
CA VAL A 478 7.01 -6.30 4.78
C VAL A 478 5.71 -7.07 4.96
N ALA A 479 4.57 -6.39 4.86
CA ALA A 479 3.26 -7.02 4.91
C ALA A 479 2.42 -6.60 3.69
N ILE A 480 1.79 -7.57 3.04
CA ILE A 480 0.89 -7.34 1.91
C ILE A 480 -0.45 -8.01 2.10
N GLY A 481 -1.46 -7.49 1.42
CA GLY A 481 -2.77 -8.12 1.29
C GLY A 481 -3.01 -8.58 -0.14
N THR A 482 -3.52 -9.80 -0.32
CA THR A 482 -3.73 -10.34 -1.67
C THR A 482 -4.98 -9.80 -2.38
N ASN A 483 -5.87 -9.09 -1.65
CA ASN A 483 -7.03 -8.35 -2.21
C ASN A 483 -6.71 -6.86 -2.40
N ASP A 484 -5.45 -6.51 -2.62
CA ASP A 484 -5.06 -5.13 -2.84
C ASP A 484 -5.37 -4.68 -4.27
N THR A 485 -6.32 -3.76 -4.42
CA THR A 485 -6.74 -3.22 -5.72
C THR A 485 -5.92 -2.00 -6.16
N LEU A 486 -5.13 -1.40 -5.25
CA LEU A 486 -4.35 -0.18 -5.52
C LEU A 486 -2.89 -0.46 -5.82
N ALA A 487 -2.26 -1.35 -5.07
CA ALA A 487 -0.96 -1.90 -5.40
C ALA A 487 -1.15 -3.31 -5.97
N SER A 488 -0.34 -3.72 -6.91
CA SER A 488 -0.44 -5.04 -7.54
C SER A 488 0.10 -6.13 -6.61
N PRO A 489 -0.74 -7.01 -6.04
CA PRO A 489 -0.24 -8.15 -5.26
C PRO A 489 0.67 -9.06 -6.10
N GLY A 490 0.36 -9.22 -7.38
CA GLY A 490 1.18 -9.99 -8.29
C GLY A 490 2.60 -9.44 -8.43
N ALA A 491 2.76 -8.13 -8.58
CA ALA A 491 4.07 -7.49 -8.65
C ALA A 491 4.84 -7.59 -7.32
N GLN A 492 4.13 -7.47 -6.19
CA GLN A 492 4.74 -7.65 -4.86
C GLN A 492 5.28 -9.06 -4.66
N LEU A 493 4.48 -10.09 -5.00
CA LEU A 493 4.89 -11.49 -4.91
C LEU A 493 6.07 -11.80 -5.85
N ASP A 494 6.04 -11.28 -7.08
CA ASP A 494 7.14 -11.46 -8.04
C ASP A 494 8.44 -10.82 -7.55
N TYR A 495 8.36 -9.63 -6.92
CA TYR A 495 9.51 -9.00 -6.29
C TYR A 495 10.07 -9.84 -5.15
N TYR A 496 9.23 -10.36 -4.24
CA TYR A 496 9.71 -11.22 -3.14
C TYR A 496 10.39 -12.48 -3.65
N GLN A 497 9.81 -13.10 -4.69
CA GLN A 497 10.42 -14.25 -5.35
C GLN A 497 11.77 -13.90 -5.98
N SER A 498 11.91 -12.72 -6.59
CA SER A 498 13.17 -12.27 -7.18
C SER A 498 14.26 -12.04 -6.14
N VAL A 499 13.91 -11.50 -4.97
CA VAL A 499 14.85 -11.34 -3.84
C VAL A 499 15.32 -12.70 -3.32
N ILE A 500 14.40 -13.66 -3.13
CA ILE A 500 14.74 -15.02 -2.71
C ILE A 500 15.64 -15.70 -3.73
N LYS A 501 15.32 -15.60 -5.02
CA LYS A 501 16.15 -16.14 -6.10
C LYS A 501 17.55 -15.53 -6.14
N LYS A 502 17.66 -14.21 -5.96
CA LYS A 502 18.93 -13.48 -6.01
C LYS A 502 19.83 -13.77 -4.82
N MET A 503 19.26 -13.85 -3.62
CA MET A 503 20.02 -13.89 -2.38
C MET A 503 20.07 -15.26 -1.71
N GLY A 504 19.15 -16.15 -2.04
CA GLY A 504 18.91 -17.41 -1.34
C GLY A 504 18.02 -17.25 -0.10
N ARG A 505 17.13 -18.22 0.11
CA ARG A 505 16.11 -18.21 1.16
C ARG A 505 16.67 -18.02 2.56
N GLU A 506 17.70 -18.79 2.93
CA GLU A 506 18.32 -18.72 4.25
C GLU A 506 18.80 -17.29 4.58
N LYS A 507 19.47 -16.66 3.61
CA LYS A 507 19.95 -15.29 3.78
C LYS A 507 18.80 -14.30 3.93
N VAL A 508 17.75 -14.43 3.11
CA VAL A 508 16.57 -13.56 3.21
C VAL A 508 15.91 -13.70 4.58
N ASP A 509 15.73 -14.92 5.07
CA ASP A 509 15.12 -15.19 6.37
C ASP A 509 15.94 -14.67 7.56
N ALA A 510 17.25 -14.44 7.38
CA ALA A 510 18.12 -13.86 8.40
C ALA A 510 17.90 -12.36 8.61
N PHE A 511 17.30 -11.64 7.65
CA PHE A 511 17.13 -10.18 7.76
C PHE A 511 15.74 -9.66 7.35
N ALA A 512 14.91 -10.45 6.66
CA ALA A 512 13.62 -10.01 6.15
C ALA A 512 12.50 -10.99 6.53
N ARG A 513 11.27 -10.44 6.70
CA ARG A 513 10.00 -11.17 6.76
C ARG A 513 9.04 -10.57 5.75
N PHE A 514 8.61 -11.39 4.79
CA PHE A 514 7.62 -11.01 3.78
C PHE A 514 6.29 -11.66 4.13
N PHE A 515 5.50 -11.02 4.97
CA PHE A 515 4.22 -11.52 5.42
C PHE A 515 3.11 -11.29 4.41
N VAL A 516 2.26 -12.29 4.22
CA VAL A 516 1.09 -12.21 3.36
C VAL A 516 -0.18 -12.45 4.16
N LEU A 517 -1.13 -11.54 4.01
CA LEU A 517 -2.49 -11.62 4.56
C LEU A 517 -3.44 -11.96 3.41
N PRO A 518 -3.85 -13.24 3.24
CA PRO A 518 -4.82 -13.61 2.23
C PRO A 518 -6.12 -12.82 2.41
N GLN A 519 -6.72 -12.40 1.29
CA GLN A 519 -7.97 -11.65 1.19
C GLN A 519 -7.97 -10.24 1.84
N ALA A 520 -6.86 -9.78 2.42
CA ALA A 520 -6.74 -8.41 2.90
C ALA A 520 -6.50 -7.43 1.76
N ASN A 521 -7.08 -6.23 1.87
CA ASN A 521 -7.01 -5.14 0.90
C ASN A 521 -5.79 -4.22 1.14
N HIS A 522 -5.74 -3.07 0.45
CA HIS A 522 -4.68 -2.06 0.58
C HIS A 522 -4.49 -1.50 2.00
N GLY A 523 -5.52 -1.54 2.83
CA GLY A 523 -5.45 -1.17 4.25
C GLY A 523 -5.09 -2.34 5.18
N LEU A 524 -4.68 -3.50 4.64
CA LEU A 524 -4.48 -4.75 5.37
C LEU A 524 -5.73 -5.19 6.17
N SER A 525 -6.91 -4.84 5.69
CA SER A 525 -8.20 -5.27 6.22
C SER A 525 -9.03 -5.93 5.11
N GLY A 526 -10.12 -6.57 5.44
CA GLY A 526 -10.98 -7.19 4.42
C GLY A 526 -11.99 -8.14 5.03
N THR A 527 -12.72 -8.83 4.16
CA THR A 527 -13.65 -9.89 4.51
C THR A 527 -13.47 -11.06 3.55
N ASN A 528 -13.91 -12.25 3.94
CA ASN A 528 -14.07 -13.34 3.00
C ASN A 528 -15.12 -12.99 1.92
N TYR A 529 -15.13 -13.71 0.81
CA TYR A 529 -16.22 -13.63 -0.17
C TYR A 529 -17.53 -14.12 0.45
N SER A 530 -18.66 -13.64 -0.07
CA SER A 530 -20.00 -14.02 0.39
C SER A 530 -20.50 -15.35 -0.23
N VAL A 531 -19.70 -15.98 -1.06
CA VAL A 531 -19.95 -17.26 -1.71
C VAL A 531 -18.70 -18.13 -1.57
N ASN A 532 -18.89 -19.43 -1.35
CA ASN A 532 -17.79 -20.39 -1.28
C ASN A 532 -17.58 -21.14 -2.60
N GLY A 533 -16.54 -21.99 -2.65
CA GLY A 533 -16.19 -22.79 -3.82
C GLY A 533 -17.24 -23.83 -4.25
N GLU A 534 -18.20 -24.13 -3.38
CA GLU A 534 -19.36 -24.97 -3.70
C GLU A 534 -20.54 -24.17 -4.26
N GLY A 535 -20.40 -22.85 -4.43
CA GLY A 535 -21.46 -21.94 -4.88
C GLY A 535 -22.49 -21.60 -3.81
N LYS A 536 -22.26 -21.96 -2.55
CA LYS A 536 -23.16 -21.68 -1.44
C LYS A 536 -22.92 -20.28 -0.88
N SER A 537 -23.99 -19.57 -0.56
CA SER A 537 -23.89 -18.31 0.18
C SER A 537 -23.38 -18.56 1.60
N ILE A 538 -22.40 -17.77 2.02
CA ILE A 538 -21.80 -17.82 3.36
C ILE A 538 -21.78 -16.42 3.98
N THR A 539 -21.73 -16.38 5.31
CA THR A 539 -21.65 -15.12 6.04
C THR A 539 -20.27 -14.51 5.88
N THR A 540 -20.22 -13.25 5.51
CA THR A 540 -18.94 -12.51 5.48
C THR A 540 -18.45 -12.23 6.90
N ALA A 541 -17.14 -12.38 7.10
CA ALA A 541 -16.47 -12.12 8.36
C ALA A 541 -15.17 -11.34 8.11
N PRO A 542 -14.77 -10.44 9.03
CA PRO A 542 -13.52 -9.71 8.89
C PRO A 542 -12.30 -10.64 8.86
N ILE A 543 -11.32 -10.30 8.04
CA ILE A 543 -10.00 -10.93 8.05
C ILE A 543 -9.23 -10.39 9.25
N PRO A 544 -8.74 -11.23 10.18
CA PRO A 544 -7.90 -10.81 11.27
C PRO A 544 -6.61 -10.16 10.76
N ASN A 545 -6.21 -9.01 11.32
CA ASN A 545 -5.09 -8.22 10.81
C ASN A 545 -4.31 -7.46 11.90
N THR A 546 -4.68 -7.62 13.17
CA THR A 546 -4.02 -6.90 14.26
C THR A 546 -2.78 -7.64 14.72
N PHE A 547 -1.63 -6.98 14.58
CA PHE A 547 -0.32 -7.39 15.12
C PHE A 547 0.58 -6.16 15.24
N SER A 548 1.59 -6.21 16.11
CA SER A 548 2.52 -5.10 16.30
C SER A 548 3.81 -5.29 15.49
N ARG A 549 3.86 -4.65 14.32
CA ARG A 549 5.08 -4.60 13.48
C ARG A 549 6.20 -3.84 14.15
N LEU A 550 5.85 -2.75 14.83
CA LEU A 550 6.80 -1.92 15.55
C LEU A 550 7.58 -2.76 16.56
N ASN A 551 6.89 -3.50 17.43
CA ASN A 551 7.53 -4.32 18.45
C ASN A 551 8.38 -5.44 17.84
N LEU A 552 7.85 -6.15 16.82
CA LEU A 552 8.59 -7.19 16.12
C LEU A 552 9.88 -6.65 15.48
N LEU A 553 9.81 -5.49 14.84
CA LEU A 553 10.97 -4.87 14.19
C LEU A 553 11.98 -4.36 15.23
N MET A 554 11.53 -3.67 16.27
CA MET A 554 12.40 -3.17 17.33
C MET A 554 13.12 -4.32 18.07
N ASP A 555 12.40 -5.38 18.42
CA ASP A 555 12.99 -6.54 19.07
C ASP A 555 14.05 -7.20 18.18
N TRP A 556 13.80 -7.26 16.87
CA TRP A 556 14.77 -7.79 15.93
C TRP A 556 16.02 -6.92 15.80
N VAL A 557 15.84 -5.61 15.62
CA VAL A 557 16.94 -4.65 15.48
C VAL A 557 17.74 -4.52 16.76
N GLU A 558 17.07 -4.30 17.88
CA GLU A 558 17.71 -3.87 19.13
C GLU A 558 18.12 -5.04 20.03
N LYS A 559 17.30 -6.13 20.05
CA LYS A 559 17.52 -7.30 20.91
C LYS A 559 17.99 -8.52 20.14
N LYS A 560 18.10 -8.44 18.79
CA LYS A 560 18.43 -9.56 17.89
C LYS A 560 17.43 -10.72 17.95
N ALA A 561 16.21 -10.46 18.42
CA ALA A 561 15.12 -11.43 18.50
C ALA A 561 14.34 -11.42 17.17
N ALA A 562 14.64 -12.36 16.28
CA ALA A 562 13.99 -12.45 14.98
C ALA A 562 12.50 -12.78 15.11
N PRO A 563 11.60 -12.13 14.36
CA PRO A 563 10.20 -12.54 14.30
C PRO A 563 10.07 -13.98 13.79
N PRO A 564 9.10 -14.76 14.30
CA PRO A 564 8.81 -16.08 13.74
C PRO A 564 8.38 -16.00 12.27
N MET A 565 8.45 -17.13 11.55
CA MET A 565 7.98 -17.23 10.16
C MET A 565 6.45 -17.19 10.03
N SER A 566 5.76 -17.32 11.15
CA SER A 566 4.31 -17.21 11.28
C SER A 566 3.97 -16.36 12.50
N VAL A 567 3.15 -15.34 12.29
CA VAL A 567 2.65 -14.47 13.36
C VAL A 567 1.14 -14.62 13.46
N THR A 568 0.62 -14.86 14.65
CA THR A 568 -0.83 -14.87 14.85
C THR A 568 -1.38 -13.45 14.75
N VAL A 569 -2.29 -13.23 13.81
CA VAL A 569 -3.07 -11.99 13.68
C VAL A 569 -4.46 -12.20 14.30
N THR A 570 -4.98 -11.15 14.92
CA THR A 570 -6.28 -11.18 15.61
C THR A 570 -7.23 -10.13 15.03
N GLY A 571 -8.54 -10.38 15.15
CA GLY A 571 -9.57 -9.43 14.74
C GLY A 571 -10.96 -9.93 15.16
N GLY A 572 -11.68 -9.14 15.95
CA GLY A 572 -12.94 -9.58 16.54
C GLY A 572 -12.74 -10.83 17.41
N ASN A 573 -13.51 -11.89 17.12
CA ASN A 573 -13.39 -13.20 17.78
C ASN A 573 -12.52 -14.20 17.00
N ARG A 574 -11.87 -13.78 15.92
CA ARG A 574 -11.06 -14.63 15.04
C ARG A 574 -9.56 -14.40 15.24
N SER A 575 -8.80 -15.45 14.99
CA SER A 575 -7.34 -15.40 14.84
C SER A 575 -6.91 -16.29 13.68
N LEU A 576 -5.91 -15.86 12.91
CA LEU A 576 -5.33 -16.63 11.80
C LEU A 576 -3.80 -16.51 11.86
N PRO A 577 -3.05 -17.48 11.32
CA PRO A 577 -1.62 -17.31 11.12
C PRO A 577 -1.37 -16.45 9.88
N MET A 578 -0.59 -15.39 10.02
CA MET A 578 0.00 -14.65 8.91
C MET A 578 1.35 -15.27 8.59
N CYS A 579 1.45 -15.93 7.44
CA CYS A 579 2.63 -16.68 7.05
C CYS A 579 3.64 -15.82 6.29
N SER A 580 4.93 -16.11 6.46
CA SER A 580 5.96 -15.54 5.60
C SER A 580 5.95 -16.24 4.24
N TYR A 581 5.99 -15.43 3.16
CA TYR A 581 6.01 -15.92 1.77
C TYR A 581 7.15 -16.95 1.54
N PRO A 582 6.91 -18.04 0.80
CA PRO A 582 5.72 -18.37 0.01
C PRO A 582 4.68 -19.20 0.78
N ALA A 583 4.85 -19.43 2.08
CA ALA A 583 3.92 -20.22 2.87
C ALA A 583 2.54 -19.55 2.98
N TYR A 584 1.50 -20.38 3.07
CA TYR A 584 0.11 -19.97 3.23
C TYR A 584 -0.56 -20.71 4.40
N PRO A 585 -1.64 -20.17 4.99
CA PRO A 585 -2.41 -20.85 6.02
C PRO A 585 -3.15 -22.06 5.44
N LYS A 586 -2.67 -23.28 5.67
CA LYS A 586 -3.38 -24.51 5.31
C LYS A 586 -4.23 -24.96 6.49
N TYR A 587 -5.53 -25.18 6.26
CA TYR A 587 -6.42 -25.71 7.28
C TYR A 587 -6.07 -27.17 7.59
N MET A 588 -6.00 -27.51 8.87
CA MET A 588 -5.67 -28.84 9.34
C MET A 588 -6.87 -29.52 9.99
N LYS A 589 -7.41 -28.93 11.06
CA LYS A 589 -8.60 -29.39 11.81
C LYS A 589 -8.93 -28.43 12.93
N GLY A 590 -10.16 -28.41 13.38
CA GLY A 590 -10.57 -27.61 14.56
C GLY A 590 -11.49 -26.43 14.18
N PRO A 591 -11.74 -25.49 15.09
CA PRO A 591 -12.57 -24.33 14.82
C PRO A 591 -11.90 -23.41 13.78
N VAL A 592 -12.63 -23.06 12.73
CA VAL A 592 -12.12 -22.24 11.61
C VAL A 592 -11.75 -20.80 12.03
N GLU A 593 -12.19 -20.37 13.21
CA GLU A 593 -11.89 -19.04 13.77
C GLU A 593 -10.58 -19.00 14.57
N LYS A 594 -9.85 -20.12 14.68
CA LYS A 594 -8.67 -20.22 15.54
C LYS A 594 -7.39 -20.48 14.72
N ALA A 595 -6.35 -19.70 15.01
CA ALA A 595 -5.06 -19.83 14.36
C ALA A 595 -4.46 -21.25 14.48
N ASP A 596 -4.68 -21.92 15.60
CA ASP A 596 -4.18 -23.28 15.86
C ASP A 596 -4.83 -24.35 14.94
N SER A 597 -5.90 -24.01 14.25
CA SER A 597 -6.55 -24.89 13.28
C SER A 597 -5.82 -24.92 11.93
N TYR A 598 -4.83 -24.05 11.75
CA TYR A 598 -4.06 -23.87 10.51
C TYR A 598 -2.58 -24.11 10.74
N LYS A 599 -1.89 -24.44 9.65
CA LYS A 599 -0.42 -24.54 9.61
C LYS A 599 0.10 -23.76 8.40
N CYS A 600 1.09 -22.92 8.60
CA CYS A 600 1.82 -22.32 7.48
C CYS A 600 2.53 -23.42 6.68
N THR A 601 2.12 -23.60 5.43
CA THR A 601 2.58 -24.69 4.54
C THR A 601 3.05 -24.05 3.23
N GLU A 602 4.17 -24.50 2.70
CA GLU A 602 4.63 -24.07 1.38
C GLU A 602 3.82 -24.79 0.31
N PRO A 603 3.43 -24.11 -0.79
CA PRO A 603 2.72 -24.72 -1.89
C PRO A 603 3.58 -25.83 -2.55
N GLU A 604 2.94 -26.93 -2.94
CA GLU A 604 3.59 -28.00 -3.69
C GLU A 604 3.93 -27.49 -5.10
N GLY A 605 5.13 -27.83 -5.60
CA GLY A 605 5.52 -27.58 -6.99
C GLY A 605 5.80 -26.13 -7.35
N ILE A 606 6.03 -25.22 -6.38
CA ILE A 606 6.76 -24.00 -6.74
C ILE A 606 8.13 -24.45 -7.21
N LYS A 607 8.25 -24.67 -8.53
CA LYS A 607 9.57 -24.53 -9.16
C LYS A 607 9.99 -23.13 -8.80
N GLU A 608 11.22 -22.97 -8.31
CA GLU A 608 11.91 -21.70 -8.29
C GLU A 608 12.07 -21.24 -9.75
N THR A 609 10.94 -21.03 -10.43
CA THR A 609 10.88 -20.57 -11.80
C THR A 609 11.17 -19.09 -11.76
N GLY A 610 12.47 -18.83 -11.65
CA GLY A 610 12.96 -17.56 -12.08
C GLY A 610 12.69 -17.46 -13.59
N HIS A 611 12.05 -16.43 -14.02
CA HIS A 611 12.11 -16.03 -15.41
C HIS A 611 13.59 -15.82 -15.78
N GLU A 612 14.14 -16.72 -16.60
CA GLU A 612 15.36 -16.49 -17.34
C GLU A 612 15.16 -15.34 -18.34
#